data_882240d21ac9876de36ea9d700ad3681
#
_entry.id   882240d21ac9876de36ea9d700ad3681
#
_cell.length_a   1.000
_cell.length_b   1.000
_cell.length_c   1.000
_cell.angle_alpha   90.00
_cell.angle_beta   90.00
_cell.angle_gamma   90.00
#
_symmetry.space_group_name_H-M   'P 1'
#
loop_
_entity.id
_entity.type
_entity.pdbx_description
1 polymer ?
#
loop_
_entity_poly.entity_id
_entity_poly.type
_entity_poly.pdbx_seq_one_letter_code
_entity_poly.pdbx_strand_id
1 'polypeptide(L)'
;MQENNDILQILFSYQDKKYAQLVQKLLPKNINRFYIFFIGIRLQQLRKIAKDLVKNNWQEFLNQNTNEYFEQIMLEGFVIAYAPIDVNAKQKLIQNFLPKINNWSICDSFCASFQLKTKDKDLYLSFIKNYLNSPNEYELRFAIVMLLDYYLTEDFADNTLQLVYNTKDISYSVNMAKAWAFSKYFAFYPDKGLNFLQIQTLSKDVFKMTCQKIRDSHKVSSRYKEALKNL
;
A
#
# COMPACT_ATOMS: atom_id res chain seq x y z
N MET A 1 24.66 -14.54 -12.74
CA MET A 1 24.23 -15.78 -12.03
C MET A 1 24.80 -15.88 -10.61
N GLN A 2 26.02 -15.46 -10.32
CA GLN A 2 26.63 -15.57 -8.98
C GLN A 2 25.96 -14.64 -7.93
N GLU A 3 25.64 -13.40 -8.27
CA GLU A 3 25.09 -12.42 -7.33
C GLU A 3 23.60 -12.65 -6.98
N ASN A 4 22.81 -13.25 -7.86
CA ASN A 4 21.42 -13.64 -7.51
C ASN A 4 21.42 -14.78 -6.46
N ASN A 5 22.44 -15.64 -6.48
CA ASN A 5 22.70 -16.61 -5.42
C ASN A 5 23.05 -15.94 -4.09
N ASP A 6 23.75 -14.81 -4.12
CA ASP A 6 24.15 -14.09 -2.91
C ASP A 6 22.96 -13.45 -2.21
N ILE A 7 22.02 -12.83 -2.97
CA ILE A 7 20.79 -12.25 -2.39
C ILE A 7 19.87 -13.32 -1.80
N LEU A 8 19.69 -14.43 -2.50
CA LEU A 8 18.91 -15.55 -1.96
C LEU A 8 19.53 -16.13 -0.69
N GLN A 9 20.85 -16.28 -0.64
CA GLN A 9 21.55 -16.72 0.58
C GLN A 9 21.34 -15.75 1.74
N ILE A 10 21.42 -14.43 1.48
CA ILE A 10 21.12 -13.41 2.49
C ILE A 10 19.68 -13.55 2.96
N LEU A 11 18.70 -13.68 2.06
CA LEU A 11 17.29 -13.84 2.42
C LEU A 11 17.08 -15.11 3.27
N PHE A 12 17.64 -16.25 2.85
CA PHE A 12 17.51 -17.50 3.60
C PHE A 12 18.21 -17.48 4.97
N SER A 13 19.24 -16.66 5.17
CA SER A 13 19.85 -16.49 6.48
C SER A 13 18.91 -15.88 7.54
N TYR A 14 17.84 -15.21 7.11
CA TYR A 14 16.79 -14.64 7.95
C TYR A 14 15.50 -15.47 7.99
N GLN A 15 15.54 -16.72 7.48
CA GLN A 15 14.35 -17.55 7.38
C GLN A 15 13.72 -17.84 8.75
N ASP A 16 12.39 -17.61 8.83
CA ASP A 16 11.53 -18.04 9.95
C ASP A 16 10.33 -18.81 9.40
N LYS A 17 10.40 -20.14 9.42
CA LYS A 17 9.36 -21.02 8.89
C LYS A 17 8.00 -20.85 9.60
N LYS A 18 7.99 -20.54 10.90
CA LYS A 18 6.75 -20.30 11.67
C LYS A 18 6.10 -18.99 11.22
N TYR A 19 6.93 -17.96 11.00
CA TYR A 19 6.44 -16.68 10.49
C TYR A 19 5.96 -16.79 9.05
N ALA A 20 6.64 -17.55 8.18
CA ALA A 20 6.18 -17.85 6.82
C ALA A 20 4.75 -18.42 6.83
N GLN A 21 4.50 -19.44 7.67
CA GLN A 21 3.18 -20.05 7.81
C GLN A 21 2.12 -19.07 8.33
N LEU A 22 2.49 -18.17 9.24
CA LEU A 22 1.59 -17.14 9.74
C LEU A 22 1.22 -16.14 8.63
N VAL A 23 2.21 -15.61 7.92
CA VAL A 23 1.99 -14.65 6.81
C VAL A 23 1.11 -15.27 5.74
N GLN A 24 1.40 -16.50 5.33
CA GLN A 24 0.62 -17.22 4.33
C GLN A 24 -0.86 -17.38 4.71
N LYS A 25 -1.18 -17.57 6.00
CA LYS A 25 -2.57 -17.65 6.50
C LYS A 25 -3.31 -16.32 6.46
N LEU A 26 -2.59 -15.20 6.56
CA LEU A 26 -3.17 -13.85 6.56
C LEU A 26 -3.43 -13.30 5.17
N LEU A 27 -2.81 -13.89 4.15
CA LEU A 27 -2.96 -13.44 2.77
C LEU A 27 -4.18 -14.09 2.09
N PRO A 28 -4.73 -13.46 1.04
CA PRO A 28 -5.84 -14.04 0.29
C PRO A 28 -5.50 -15.44 -0.28
N LYS A 29 -6.43 -16.37 -0.18
CA LYS A 29 -6.21 -17.77 -0.62
C LYS A 29 -5.90 -17.92 -2.12
N ASN A 30 -6.27 -16.95 -2.94
CA ASN A 30 -6.01 -16.94 -4.38
C ASN A 30 -4.58 -16.56 -4.77
N ILE A 31 -3.74 -16.12 -3.81
CA ILE A 31 -2.30 -15.89 -4.03
C ILE A 31 -1.56 -17.13 -4.52
N ASN A 32 -2.01 -18.33 -4.14
CA ASN A 32 -1.41 -19.60 -4.59
C ASN A 32 -1.43 -19.82 -6.12
N ARG A 33 -2.13 -18.98 -6.89
CA ARG A 33 -2.10 -19.03 -8.37
C ARG A 33 -0.76 -18.61 -8.99
N PHE A 34 0.14 -17.98 -8.21
CA PHE A 34 1.42 -17.45 -8.71
C PHE A 34 2.65 -18.22 -8.22
N TYR A 35 2.50 -19.39 -7.63
CA TYR A 35 3.61 -20.25 -7.15
C TYR A 35 4.68 -19.50 -6.34
N ILE A 36 4.24 -18.53 -5.54
CA ILE A 36 5.16 -17.75 -4.71
C ILE A 36 5.48 -18.55 -3.45
N PHE A 37 6.75 -18.84 -3.24
CA PHE A 37 7.24 -19.44 -2.01
C PHE A 37 7.45 -18.36 -0.94
N PHE A 38 7.34 -18.75 0.33
CA PHE A 38 7.54 -17.87 1.47
C PHE A 38 8.77 -18.31 2.25
N ILE A 39 9.70 -17.38 2.45
CA ILE A 39 10.89 -17.58 3.28
C ILE A 39 10.54 -17.29 4.75
N GLY A 40 9.74 -16.28 5.02
CA GLY A 40 9.33 -15.86 6.35
C GLY A 40 10.26 -14.82 6.95
N ILE A 41 10.55 -13.74 6.22
CA ILE A 41 11.42 -12.67 6.71
C ILE A 41 10.58 -11.52 7.24
N ARG A 42 10.97 -10.98 8.41
CA ARG A 42 10.28 -9.83 9.01
C ARG A 42 10.50 -8.57 8.15
N LEU A 43 9.45 -7.76 8.00
CA LEU A 43 9.49 -6.51 7.23
C LEU A 43 10.67 -5.59 7.58
N GLN A 44 11.02 -5.52 8.86
CA GLN A 44 12.15 -4.70 9.32
C GLN A 44 13.48 -5.18 8.72
N GLN A 45 13.68 -6.48 8.60
CA GLN A 45 14.89 -7.05 8.00
C GLN A 45 14.91 -6.82 6.49
N LEU A 46 13.79 -7.03 5.80
CA LEU A 46 13.69 -6.73 4.36
C LEU A 46 13.97 -5.26 4.06
N ARG A 47 13.46 -4.34 4.88
CA ARG A 47 13.74 -2.90 4.75
C ARG A 47 15.22 -2.56 4.98
N LYS A 48 15.89 -3.27 5.88
CA LYS A 48 17.34 -3.12 6.11
C LYS A 48 18.11 -3.58 4.87
N ILE A 49 17.82 -4.77 4.37
CA ILE A 49 18.45 -5.32 3.15
C ILE A 49 18.22 -4.36 1.96
N ALA A 50 17.02 -3.86 1.76
CA ALA A 50 16.71 -2.90 0.70
C ALA A 50 17.57 -1.62 0.80
N LYS A 51 17.72 -1.06 2.00
CA LYS A 51 18.55 0.13 2.23
C LYS A 51 20.04 -0.12 1.96
N ASP A 52 20.51 -1.32 2.23
CA ASP A 52 21.91 -1.69 1.94
C ASP A 52 22.10 -1.91 0.43
N LEU A 53 21.17 -2.55 -0.27
CA LEU A 53 21.18 -2.67 -1.72
C LEU A 53 21.18 -1.30 -2.42
N VAL A 54 20.36 -0.37 -1.96
CA VAL A 54 20.25 0.98 -2.55
C VAL A 54 21.54 1.77 -2.49
N LYS A 55 22.44 1.49 -1.54
CA LYS A 55 23.76 2.11 -1.45
C LYS A 55 24.76 1.55 -2.45
N ASN A 56 24.53 0.34 -2.96
CA ASN A 56 25.52 -0.41 -3.75
C ASN A 56 24.95 -0.82 -5.13
N ASN A 57 24.28 -1.98 -5.21
CA ASN A 57 23.99 -2.70 -6.47
C ASN A 57 22.49 -2.80 -6.76
N TRP A 58 21.68 -1.79 -6.46
CA TRP A 58 20.23 -1.88 -6.59
C TRP A 58 19.74 -2.08 -8.03
N GLN A 59 20.40 -1.48 -9.03
CA GLN A 59 20.02 -1.65 -10.44
C GLN A 59 20.23 -3.10 -10.87
N GLU A 60 21.35 -3.68 -10.49
CA GLU A 60 21.67 -5.07 -10.79
C GLU A 60 20.71 -6.03 -10.11
N PHE A 61 20.39 -5.79 -8.83
CA PHE A 61 19.33 -6.53 -8.14
C PHE A 61 18.00 -6.48 -8.90
N LEU A 62 17.53 -5.29 -9.33
CA LEU A 62 16.27 -5.17 -10.07
C LEU A 62 16.28 -5.93 -11.40
N ASN A 63 17.43 -5.98 -12.08
CA ASN A 63 17.58 -6.68 -13.37
C ASN A 63 17.62 -8.21 -13.20
N GLN A 64 18.13 -8.71 -12.08
CA GLN A 64 18.36 -10.15 -11.85
C GLN A 64 17.29 -10.80 -10.99
N ASN A 65 16.39 -10.02 -10.35
CA ASN A 65 15.39 -10.54 -9.41
C ASN A 65 14.37 -11.45 -10.12
N THR A 66 14.32 -12.73 -9.71
CA THR A 66 13.46 -13.74 -10.36
C THR A 66 12.01 -13.71 -9.88
N ASN A 67 11.72 -13.06 -8.75
CA ASN A 67 10.38 -12.99 -8.14
C ASN A 67 9.75 -14.35 -7.79
N GLU A 68 10.56 -15.35 -7.47
CA GLU A 68 10.10 -16.69 -7.07
C GLU A 68 9.54 -16.71 -5.64
N TYR A 69 10.05 -15.82 -4.78
CA TYR A 69 9.66 -15.73 -3.38
C TYR A 69 8.89 -14.42 -3.11
N PHE A 70 7.91 -14.53 -2.22
CA PHE A 70 7.15 -13.37 -1.74
C PHE A 70 8.04 -12.22 -1.26
N GLU A 71 9.09 -12.57 -0.53
CA GLU A 71 10.05 -11.61 0.00
C GLU A 71 10.93 -10.95 -1.07
N GLN A 72 11.17 -11.61 -2.19
CA GLN A 72 11.86 -11.01 -3.33
C GLN A 72 11.02 -9.90 -3.98
N ILE A 73 9.72 -10.13 -4.16
CA ILE A 73 8.81 -9.11 -4.72
C ILE A 73 8.71 -7.95 -3.73
N MET A 74 8.57 -8.23 -2.45
CA MET A 74 8.52 -7.19 -1.42
C MET A 74 9.81 -6.38 -1.34
N LEU A 75 10.96 -7.04 -1.44
CA LEU A 75 12.28 -6.41 -1.47
C LEU A 75 12.44 -5.51 -2.70
N GLU A 76 11.99 -5.97 -3.88
CA GLU A 76 11.98 -5.16 -5.11
C GLU A 76 11.20 -3.86 -4.90
N GLY A 77 9.99 -3.94 -4.34
CA GLY A 77 9.21 -2.76 -4.01
C GLY A 77 9.94 -1.80 -3.07
N PHE A 78 10.60 -2.30 -2.02
CA PHE A 78 11.36 -1.46 -1.10
C PHE A 78 12.57 -0.81 -1.77
N VAL A 79 13.29 -1.54 -2.62
CA VAL A 79 14.42 -1.00 -3.38
C VAL A 79 13.95 0.12 -4.31
N ILE A 80 12.86 -0.07 -5.05
CA ILE A 80 12.26 0.97 -5.91
C ILE A 80 11.88 2.21 -5.08
N ALA A 81 11.21 2.02 -3.94
CA ALA A 81 10.78 3.13 -3.09
C ALA A 81 11.97 3.94 -2.55
N TYR A 82 13.07 3.27 -2.17
CA TYR A 82 14.26 3.90 -1.60
C TYR A 82 15.28 4.38 -2.64
N ALA A 83 15.22 3.94 -3.90
CA ALA A 83 16.19 4.28 -4.94
C ALA A 83 16.41 5.81 -5.05
N PRO A 84 17.67 6.30 -5.03
CA PRO A 84 18.00 7.73 -5.05
C PRO A 84 17.99 8.28 -6.48
N ILE A 85 16.85 8.20 -7.15
CA ILE A 85 16.63 8.65 -8.53
C ILE A 85 15.56 9.73 -8.59
N ASP A 86 15.49 10.42 -9.72
CA ASP A 86 14.45 11.43 -9.97
C ASP A 86 13.03 10.81 -10.05
N VAL A 87 12.02 11.67 -9.96
CA VAL A 87 10.61 11.26 -9.93
C VAL A 87 10.22 10.50 -11.21
N ASN A 88 10.65 10.97 -12.38
CA ASN A 88 10.23 10.37 -13.65
C ASN A 88 10.83 8.97 -13.84
N ALA A 89 12.12 8.81 -13.48
CA ALA A 89 12.77 7.50 -13.50
C ALA A 89 12.10 6.55 -12.50
N LYS A 90 11.75 7.04 -11.29
CA LYS A 90 11.04 6.24 -10.28
C LYS A 90 9.65 5.83 -10.74
N GLN A 91 8.89 6.71 -11.38
CA GLN A 91 7.57 6.40 -11.95
C GLN A 91 7.63 5.26 -12.96
N LYS A 92 8.67 5.20 -13.81
CA LYS A 92 8.88 4.08 -14.74
C LYS A 92 9.10 2.76 -14.01
N LEU A 93 9.90 2.75 -12.94
CA LEU A 93 10.09 1.55 -12.12
C LEU A 93 8.79 1.12 -11.42
N ILE A 94 8.00 2.08 -10.91
CA ILE A 94 6.68 1.80 -10.32
C ILE A 94 5.76 1.16 -11.37
N GLN A 95 5.67 1.71 -12.59
CA GLN A 95 4.86 1.15 -13.67
C GLN A 95 5.20 -0.31 -13.97
N ASN A 96 6.50 -0.64 -13.99
CA ASN A 96 6.96 -2.02 -14.22
C ASN A 96 6.71 -2.95 -13.03
N PHE A 97 6.64 -2.41 -11.82
CA PHE A 97 6.43 -3.16 -10.59
C PHE A 97 4.95 -3.42 -10.27
N LEU A 98 4.05 -2.47 -10.56
CA LEU A 98 2.62 -2.59 -10.22
C LEU A 98 1.97 -3.90 -10.69
N PRO A 99 2.23 -4.42 -11.92
CA PRO A 99 1.66 -5.69 -12.36
C PRO A 99 2.09 -6.91 -11.54
N LYS A 100 3.18 -6.81 -10.76
CA LYS A 100 3.67 -7.88 -9.89
C LYS A 100 2.95 -7.91 -8.53
N ILE A 101 2.25 -6.84 -8.18
CA ILE A 101 1.51 -6.74 -6.91
C ILE A 101 0.23 -7.56 -7.01
N ASN A 102 0.12 -8.59 -6.19
CA ASN A 102 -1.00 -9.52 -6.18
C ASN A 102 -1.68 -9.67 -4.81
N ASN A 103 -1.27 -8.86 -3.83
CA ASN A 103 -1.84 -8.87 -2.49
C ASN A 103 -1.64 -7.53 -1.76
N TRP A 104 -2.46 -7.30 -0.75
CA TRP A 104 -2.45 -6.07 0.06
C TRP A 104 -1.14 -5.87 0.83
N SER A 105 -0.48 -6.94 1.27
CA SER A 105 0.74 -6.80 2.08
C SER A 105 1.90 -6.21 1.27
N ILE A 106 2.08 -6.64 0.02
CA ILE A 106 3.08 -6.06 -0.91
C ILE A 106 2.68 -4.62 -1.24
N CYS A 107 1.41 -4.39 -1.63
CA CYS A 107 0.91 -3.08 -2.03
C CYS A 107 1.11 -2.03 -0.93
N ASP A 108 0.60 -2.29 0.27
CA ASP A 108 0.59 -1.33 1.37
C ASP A 108 2.01 -1.09 1.91
N SER A 109 2.82 -2.18 2.01
CA SER A 109 4.21 -2.06 2.45
C SER A 109 5.07 -1.29 1.45
N PHE A 110 4.83 -1.44 0.17
CA PHE A 110 5.45 -0.65 -0.91
C PHE A 110 5.09 0.83 -0.78
N CYS A 111 3.79 1.15 -0.72
CA CYS A 111 3.31 2.53 -0.56
C CYS A 111 3.91 3.20 0.69
N ALA A 112 3.87 2.53 1.84
CA ALA A 112 4.39 3.06 3.10
C ALA A 112 5.92 3.24 3.13
N SER A 113 6.64 2.79 2.09
CA SER A 113 8.10 2.91 2.01
C SER A 113 8.59 4.15 1.29
N PHE A 114 7.72 4.88 0.61
CA PHE A 114 8.11 6.12 -0.05
C PHE A 114 8.47 7.20 0.95
N GLN A 115 9.44 8.04 0.57
CA GLN A 115 9.79 9.29 1.25
C GLN A 115 9.43 10.45 0.33
N LEU A 116 8.13 10.76 0.21
CA LEU A 116 7.65 11.82 -0.66
C LEU A 116 8.10 13.18 -0.15
N LYS A 117 8.92 13.88 -0.94
CA LYS A 117 9.31 15.26 -0.66
C LYS A 117 8.18 16.21 -1.07
N THR A 118 8.01 17.29 -0.34
CA THR A 118 6.95 18.29 -0.62
C THR A 118 6.99 18.79 -2.06
N LYS A 119 8.18 19.07 -2.59
CA LYS A 119 8.36 19.56 -3.98
C LYS A 119 7.95 18.57 -5.07
N ASP A 120 7.86 17.28 -4.75
CA ASP A 120 7.57 16.20 -5.70
C ASP A 120 6.09 15.76 -5.62
N LYS A 121 5.32 16.31 -4.65
CA LYS A 121 3.93 15.88 -4.40
C LYS A 121 3.03 16.01 -5.63
N ASP A 122 3.08 17.13 -6.35
CA ASP A 122 2.20 17.36 -7.51
C ASP A 122 2.51 16.39 -8.65
N LEU A 123 3.79 16.09 -8.88
CA LEU A 123 4.20 15.10 -9.89
C LEU A 123 3.70 13.70 -9.54
N TYR A 124 3.81 13.30 -8.26
CA TYR A 124 3.27 12.01 -7.82
C TYR A 124 1.75 11.99 -7.82
N LEU A 125 1.07 13.07 -7.44
CA LEU A 125 -0.39 13.15 -7.48
C LEU A 125 -0.91 12.95 -8.92
N SER A 126 -0.29 13.62 -9.88
CA SER A 126 -0.63 13.47 -11.31
C SER A 126 -0.42 12.03 -11.79
N PHE A 127 0.67 11.39 -11.37
CA PHE A 127 0.95 9.99 -11.68
C PHE A 127 -0.06 9.04 -11.04
N ILE A 128 -0.37 9.21 -9.75
CA ILE A 128 -1.32 8.37 -8.99
C ILE A 128 -2.73 8.44 -9.61
N LYS A 129 -3.15 9.63 -10.08
CA LYS A 129 -4.47 9.81 -10.69
C LYS A 129 -4.71 8.90 -11.90
N ASN A 130 -3.67 8.50 -12.63
CA ASN A 130 -3.79 7.60 -13.78
C ASN A 130 -4.30 6.20 -13.38
N TYR A 131 -4.14 5.82 -12.10
CA TYR A 131 -4.54 4.50 -11.59
C TYR A 131 -5.89 4.50 -10.86
N LEU A 132 -6.52 5.67 -10.62
CA LEU A 132 -7.80 5.75 -9.90
C LEU A 132 -8.99 5.15 -10.67
N ASN A 133 -8.82 4.91 -11.97
CA ASN A 133 -9.82 4.25 -12.81
C ASN A 133 -9.34 2.88 -13.34
N SER A 134 -8.22 2.37 -12.80
CA SER A 134 -7.71 1.07 -13.26
C SER A 134 -8.71 -0.06 -12.97
N PRO A 135 -8.92 -0.99 -13.92
CA PRO A 135 -9.67 -2.21 -13.68
C PRO A 135 -8.89 -3.23 -12.83
N ASN A 136 -7.57 -3.05 -12.66
CA ASN A 136 -6.73 -3.89 -11.83
C ASN A 136 -6.87 -3.47 -10.36
N GLU A 137 -7.27 -4.42 -9.49
CA GLU A 137 -7.55 -4.11 -8.09
C GLU A 137 -6.33 -3.59 -7.32
N TYR A 138 -5.11 -4.08 -7.60
CA TYR A 138 -3.92 -3.64 -6.88
C TYR A 138 -3.30 -2.37 -7.43
N GLU A 139 -3.51 -2.04 -8.70
CA GLU A 139 -3.20 -0.71 -9.22
C GLU A 139 -4.13 0.35 -8.61
N LEU A 140 -5.44 0.07 -8.55
CA LEU A 140 -6.39 0.96 -7.91
C LEU A 140 -6.14 1.07 -6.41
N ARG A 141 -5.83 -0.07 -5.72
CA ARG A 141 -5.44 -0.07 -4.32
C ARG A 141 -4.17 0.76 -4.08
N PHE A 142 -3.14 0.61 -4.91
CA PHE A 142 -1.93 1.42 -4.85
C PHE A 142 -2.25 2.92 -4.88
N ALA A 143 -3.09 3.36 -5.83
CA ALA A 143 -3.48 4.76 -5.92
C ALA A 143 -4.18 5.25 -4.64
N ILE A 144 -5.13 4.50 -4.11
CA ILE A 144 -5.85 4.85 -2.89
C ILE A 144 -4.90 4.88 -1.68
N VAL A 145 -4.01 3.90 -1.53
CA VAL A 145 -3.09 3.83 -0.38
C VAL A 145 -2.04 4.95 -0.46
N MET A 146 -1.52 5.27 -1.63
CA MET A 146 -0.65 6.45 -1.80
C MET A 146 -1.35 7.76 -1.42
N LEU A 147 -2.62 7.93 -1.81
CA LEU A 147 -3.41 9.08 -1.43
C LEU A 147 -3.62 9.17 0.09
N LEU A 148 -4.00 8.07 0.73
CA LEU A 148 -4.26 8.05 2.18
C LEU A 148 -2.98 8.22 3.02
N ASP A 149 -1.81 7.83 2.52
CA ASP A 149 -0.55 7.93 3.25
C ASP A 149 0.12 9.32 3.12
N TYR A 150 -0.03 9.97 1.96
CA TYR A 150 0.75 11.18 1.66
C TYR A 150 -0.08 12.43 1.40
N TYR A 151 -1.40 12.32 1.17
CA TYR A 151 -2.24 13.45 0.76
C TYR A 151 -3.43 13.71 1.70
N LEU A 152 -3.48 13.11 2.88
CA LEU A 152 -4.41 13.51 3.95
C LEU A 152 -3.83 14.64 4.81
N THR A 153 -3.24 15.65 4.15
CA THR A 153 -2.75 16.88 4.76
C THR A 153 -3.71 18.02 4.46
N GLU A 154 -3.64 19.12 5.22
CA GLU A 154 -4.61 20.22 5.16
C GLU A 154 -4.90 20.71 3.73
N ASP A 155 -3.85 20.86 2.89
CA ASP A 155 -3.96 21.35 1.51
C ASP A 155 -4.61 20.34 0.55
N PHE A 156 -4.55 19.06 0.84
CA PHE A 156 -4.93 17.99 -0.09
C PHE A 156 -6.09 17.12 0.40
N ALA A 157 -6.43 17.17 1.70
CA ALA A 157 -7.31 16.19 2.33
C ALA A 157 -8.71 16.11 1.69
N ASP A 158 -9.35 17.25 1.43
CA ASP A 158 -10.70 17.29 0.87
C ASP A 158 -10.70 16.80 -0.59
N ASN A 159 -9.69 17.17 -1.38
CA ASN A 159 -9.50 16.66 -2.73
C ASN A 159 -9.20 15.15 -2.72
N THR A 160 -8.38 14.68 -1.80
CA THR A 160 -8.07 13.26 -1.61
C THR A 160 -9.34 12.46 -1.29
N LEU A 161 -10.17 12.96 -0.37
CA LEU A 161 -11.44 12.35 -0.02
C LEU A 161 -12.33 12.18 -1.26
N GLN A 162 -12.45 13.23 -2.07
CA GLN A 162 -13.26 13.22 -3.29
C GLN A 162 -12.70 12.28 -4.37
N LEU A 163 -11.37 12.24 -4.55
CA LEU A 163 -10.71 11.32 -5.48
C LEU A 163 -11.00 9.86 -5.10
N VAL A 164 -10.86 9.51 -3.82
CA VAL A 164 -11.15 8.15 -3.32
C VAL A 164 -12.64 7.83 -3.42
N TYR A 165 -13.53 8.77 -3.12
CA TYR A 165 -14.97 8.59 -3.23
C TYR A 165 -15.37 8.21 -4.66
N ASN A 166 -14.82 8.87 -5.65
CA ASN A 166 -15.16 8.66 -7.07
C ASN A 166 -14.61 7.34 -7.65
N THR A 167 -13.76 6.59 -6.92
CA THR A 167 -13.27 5.29 -7.40
C THR A 167 -14.36 4.22 -7.35
N LYS A 168 -14.30 3.25 -8.28
CA LYS A 168 -15.25 2.13 -8.34
C LYS A 168 -14.99 1.10 -7.22
N ASP A 169 -16.04 0.47 -6.74
CA ASP A 169 -16.00 -0.61 -5.76
C ASP A 169 -15.83 -1.97 -6.48
N ILE A 170 -14.62 -2.25 -6.98
CA ILE A 170 -14.37 -3.40 -7.87
C ILE A 170 -14.00 -4.69 -7.12
N SER A 171 -13.57 -4.60 -5.86
CA SER A 171 -13.16 -5.78 -5.08
C SER A 171 -13.17 -5.49 -3.57
N TYR A 172 -13.13 -6.56 -2.77
CA TYR A 172 -12.96 -6.44 -1.31
C TYR A 172 -11.70 -5.66 -0.92
N SER A 173 -10.59 -5.92 -1.62
CA SER A 173 -9.30 -5.28 -1.35
C SER A 173 -9.35 -3.76 -1.59
N VAL A 174 -10.00 -3.33 -2.66
CA VAL A 174 -10.23 -1.90 -2.99
C VAL A 174 -11.19 -1.27 -1.98
N ASN A 175 -12.32 -1.90 -1.68
CA ASN A 175 -13.31 -1.41 -0.73
C ASN A 175 -12.72 -1.23 0.66
N MET A 176 -11.83 -2.13 1.08
CA MET A 176 -11.11 -2.02 2.35
C MET A 176 -10.12 -0.85 2.35
N ALA A 177 -9.44 -0.57 1.24
CA ALA A 177 -8.56 0.60 1.10
C ALA A 177 -9.36 1.91 1.13
N LYS A 178 -10.52 1.98 0.44
CA LYS A 178 -11.45 3.13 0.51
C LYS A 178 -11.92 3.37 1.95
N ALA A 179 -12.38 2.33 2.61
CA ALA A 179 -12.83 2.40 4.01
C ALA A 179 -11.71 2.86 4.94
N TRP A 180 -10.45 2.44 4.67
CA TRP A 180 -9.30 2.90 5.43
C TRP A 180 -9.01 4.38 5.19
N ALA A 181 -9.05 4.84 3.95
CA ALA A 181 -8.87 6.25 3.61
C ALA A 181 -9.94 7.13 4.28
N PHE A 182 -11.23 6.76 4.19
CA PHE A 182 -12.32 7.49 4.83
C PHE A 182 -12.20 7.50 6.35
N SER A 183 -11.85 6.38 6.97
CA SER A 183 -11.65 6.31 8.42
C SER A 183 -10.45 7.15 8.90
N LYS A 184 -9.38 7.20 8.12
CA LYS A 184 -8.21 8.02 8.42
C LYS A 184 -8.50 9.52 8.25
N TYR A 185 -9.23 9.90 7.18
CA TYR A 185 -9.75 11.24 7.00
C TYR A 185 -10.63 11.65 8.19
N PHE A 186 -11.59 10.81 8.57
CA PHE A 186 -12.46 11.03 9.72
C PHE A 186 -11.66 11.25 11.02
N ALA A 187 -10.61 10.49 11.24
CA ALA A 187 -9.78 10.63 12.44
C ALA A 187 -9.00 11.96 12.49
N PHE A 188 -8.63 12.54 11.34
CA PHE A 188 -7.97 13.84 11.26
C PHE A 188 -8.94 15.01 11.24
N TYR A 189 -10.11 14.85 10.62
CA TYR A 189 -11.12 15.89 10.39
C TYR A 189 -12.52 15.39 10.80
N PRO A 190 -12.79 15.18 12.12
CA PRO A 190 -13.98 14.42 12.55
C PRO A 190 -15.30 15.08 12.14
N ASP A 191 -15.44 16.42 12.23
CA ASP A 191 -16.67 17.10 11.84
C ASP A 191 -16.92 17.01 10.33
N LYS A 192 -15.88 17.22 9.51
CA LYS A 192 -15.95 17.06 8.06
C LYS A 192 -16.24 15.61 7.67
N GLY A 193 -15.59 14.66 8.37
CA GLY A 193 -15.78 13.22 8.16
C GLY A 193 -17.20 12.76 8.48
N LEU A 194 -17.79 13.27 9.56
CA LEU A 194 -19.18 12.98 9.92
C LEU A 194 -20.14 13.53 8.87
N ASN A 195 -19.97 14.78 8.48
CA ASN A 195 -20.77 15.42 7.42
C ASN A 195 -20.63 14.66 6.09
N PHE A 196 -19.44 14.23 5.73
CA PHE A 196 -19.22 13.40 4.53
C PHE A 196 -20.06 12.11 4.57
N LEU A 197 -20.03 11.36 5.69
CA LEU A 197 -20.79 10.12 5.83
C LEU A 197 -22.31 10.31 5.85
N GLN A 198 -22.78 11.50 6.24
CA GLN A 198 -24.21 11.86 6.23
C GLN A 198 -24.72 12.22 4.83
N ILE A 199 -23.89 12.88 4.03
CA ILE A 199 -24.31 13.44 2.73
C ILE A 199 -24.01 12.46 1.59
N GLN A 200 -22.88 11.74 1.64
CA GLN A 200 -22.44 10.90 0.53
C GLN A 200 -23.00 9.49 0.61
N THR A 201 -23.45 9.00 -0.52
CA THR A 201 -23.95 7.62 -0.63
C THR A 201 -22.78 6.68 -0.93
N LEU A 202 -22.27 6.01 0.09
CA LEU A 202 -21.31 4.91 -0.05
C LEU A 202 -22.06 3.59 -0.30
N SER A 203 -21.40 2.64 -1.00
CA SER A 203 -21.93 1.28 -1.03
C SER A 203 -22.02 0.70 0.39
N LYS A 204 -23.00 -0.17 0.61
CA LYS A 204 -23.26 -0.79 1.93
C LYS A 204 -21.99 -1.39 2.56
N ASP A 205 -21.18 -2.04 1.75
CA ASP A 205 -19.96 -2.69 2.22
C ASP A 205 -18.90 -1.67 2.62
N VAL A 206 -18.63 -0.67 1.78
CA VAL A 206 -17.66 0.39 2.08
C VAL A 206 -18.09 1.18 3.31
N PHE A 207 -19.37 1.52 3.43
CA PHE A 207 -19.91 2.20 4.60
C PHE A 207 -19.72 1.39 5.89
N LYS A 208 -20.10 0.11 5.87
CA LYS A 208 -19.93 -0.80 7.03
C LYS A 208 -18.47 -0.93 7.45
N MET A 209 -17.57 -1.13 6.48
CA MET A 209 -16.13 -1.22 6.73
C MET A 209 -15.56 0.09 7.28
N THR A 210 -16.01 1.24 6.77
CA THR A 210 -15.60 2.57 7.23
C THR A 210 -16.01 2.78 8.69
N CYS A 211 -17.28 2.56 9.01
CA CYS A 211 -17.79 2.69 10.38
C CYS A 211 -17.07 1.75 11.35
N GLN A 212 -16.77 0.51 10.93
CA GLN A 212 -16.00 -0.42 11.76
C GLN A 212 -14.61 0.11 12.05
N LYS A 213 -13.87 0.56 11.03
CA LYS A 213 -12.53 1.12 11.20
C LYS A 213 -12.53 2.40 12.08
N ILE A 214 -13.57 3.24 11.99
CA ILE A 214 -13.69 4.41 12.86
C ILE A 214 -13.94 3.98 14.31
N ARG A 215 -14.80 2.98 14.55
CA ARG A 215 -15.04 2.43 15.90
C ARG A 215 -13.79 1.84 16.52
N ASP A 216 -12.98 1.13 15.73
CA ASP A 216 -11.73 0.49 16.18
C ASP A 216 -10.59 1.50 16.39
N SER A 217 -10.71 2.70 15.85
CA SER A 217 -9.64 3.72 15.93
C SER A 217 -9.51 4.28 17.35
N HIS A 218 -8.31 4.27 17.91
CA HIS A 218 -7.98 4.95 19.17
C HIS A 218 -7.87 6.48 19.03
N LYS A 219 -7.82 7.00 17.79
CA LYS A 219 -7.71 8.44 17.51
C LYS A 219 -9.06 9.15 17.48
N VAL A 220 -10.16 8.41 17.40
CA VAL A 220 -11.52 8.96 17.33
C VAL A 220 -12.14 8.94 18.72
N SER A 221 -12.65 10.08 19.20
CA SER A 221 -13.28 10.21 20.50
C SER A 221 -14.62 9.46 20.58
N SER A 222 -15.04 9.10 21.79
CA SER A 222 -16.29 8.40 22.06
C SER A 222 -17.52 9.15 21.54
N ARG A 223 -17.50 10.49 21.60
CA ARG A 223 -18.58 11.35 21.06
C ARG A 223 -18.86 11.06 19.58
N TYR A 224 -17.82 11.00 18.77
CA TYR A 224 -17.98 10.74 17.33
C TYR A 224 -18.32 9.28 17.03
N LYS A 225 -17.82 8.33 17.82
CA LYS A 225 -18.21 6.92 17.71
C LYS A 225 -19.69 6.70 18.01
N GLU A 226 -20.24 7.46 18.98
CA GLU A 226 -21.67 7.43 19.30
C GLU A 226 -22.51 8.04 18.16
N ALA A 227 -22.08 9.16 17.60
CA ALA A 227 -22.77 9.79 16.47
C ALA A 227 -22.91 8.86 15.24
N LEU A 228 -21.96 7.95 15.03
CA LEU A 228 -22.03 6.95 13.95
C LEU A 228 -23.12 5.89 14.13
N LYS A 229 -23.70 5.74 15.33
CA LYS A 229 -24.81 4.78 15.55
C LYS A 229 -26.12 5.28 14.95
N ASN A 230 -26.22 6.57 14.67
CA ASN A 230 -27.39 7.22 14.13
C ASN A 230 -27.35 7.39 12.59
N LEU A 231 -26.31 6.86 11.92
CA LEU A 231 -26.14 6.79 10.48
C LEU A 231 -26.52 5.40 9.96
#